data_89358695a32eac48aeb0b4e74b85f749
#
_entry.id   89358695a32eac48aeb0b4e74b85f749
#
_cell.length_a   1.000
_cell.length_b   1.000
_cell.length_c   1.000
_cell.angle_alpha   90.00
_cell.angle_beta   90.00
_cell.angle_gamma   90.00
#
_symmetry.space_group_name_H-M   'P 1'
#
loop_
_entity.id
_entity.type
_entity.pdbx_description
1 polymer ?
#
loop_
_entity_poly.entity_id
_entity_poly.type
_entity_poly.pdbx_seq_one_letter_code
_entity_poly.pdbx_strand_id
1 'polypeptide(L)'
;MKQYTKKDCTFQETIDCYLAHLQNKDSSPHTVRHYRTTLQELHQFLKAQKTDEPLLSNITLEDLSAYLAYKKECGTCGRTRRNYIITFRSFCKFSVRWGYTTENHTLWLEDIRVEKKERIYLTITEMQHFLEAIDHPLIYTACATICQSGVRISELCHLKLNDVNFLRKEIHVVCGKGKKDRTIPINNELEQILRDYLKHYRDSDSDYFFATKKTGKLSPQYLNEKIHSYAKKAGVNDKISAHCLRHSFASALVAKGASITSIQRLLGHSDLKTTNIYTHTCQKDLIQSIHLLEHTQEQTTSNQIAATPPKSQTQLETTFSQLFSQMFIPAKQNSGNANQQQDALSKLCDAMMTYLEVQGKS
;
A
#
# COMPACT_ATOMS: atom_id res chain seq x y z
N MET A 1 26.28 -32.21 -23.51
CA MET A 1 25.30 -31.13 -23.67
C MET A 1 25.55 -30.45 -25.00
N LYS A 2 24.67 -30.59 -26.00
CA LYS A 2 24.76 -29.86 -27.24
C LYS A 2 24.55 -28.38 -26.95
N GLN A 3 25.58 -27.55 -27.17
CA GLN A 3 25.43 -26.10 -27.21
C GLN A 3 24.56 -25.77 -28.43
N TYR A 4 23.27 -25.60 -28.21
CA TYR A 4 22.42 -24.94 -29.19
C TYR A 4 22.83 -23.48 -29.20
N THR A 5 23.52 -23.04 -30.24
CA THR A 5 23.67 -21.62 -30.56
C THR A 5 22.28 -21.11 -30.95
N LYS A 6 21.61 -20.44 -30.04
CA LYS A 6 20.23 -19.91 -30.21
C LYS A 6 20.21 -18.60 -31.04
N LYS A 7 21.17 -18.41 -31.94
CA LYS A 7 21.35 -17.17 -32.70
C LYS A 7 20.21 -16.82 -33.66
N ASP A 8 19.36 -17.80 -33.99
CA ASP A 8 18.31 -17.61 -35.00
C ASP A 8 16.88 -17.68 -34.43
N CYS A 9 16.71 -17.46 -33.12
CA CYS A 9 15.38 -17.43 -32.53
C CYS A 9 14.66 -16.14 -32.90
N THR A 10 13.40 -16.28 -33.30
CA THR A 10 12.53 -15.14 -33.50
C THR A 10 12.27 -14.44 -32.16
N PHE A 11 11.87 -13.19 -32.24
CA PHE A 11 11.50 -12.42 -31.04
C PHE A 11 10.32 -13.07 -30.30
N GLN A 12 9.32 -13.58 -31.07
CA GLN A 12 8.15 -14.26 -30.49
C GLN A 12 8.53 -15.55 -29.75
N GLU A 13 9.37 -16.40 -30.31
CA GLU A 13 9.85 -17.62 -29.63
C GLU A 13 10.58 -17.30 -28.32
N THR A 14 11.39 -16.25 -28.33
CA THR A 14 12.11 -15.81 -27.13
C THR A 14 11.13 -15.26 -26.06
N ILE A 15 10.07 -14.54 -26.47
CA ILE A 15 9.00 -14.11 -25.55
C ILE A 15 8.37 -15.33 -24.88
N ASP A 16 8.00 -16.36 -25.65
CA ASP A 16 7.34 -17.54 -25.11
C ASP A 16 8.23 -18.30 -24.12
N CYS A 17 9.52 -18.44 -24.44
CA CYS A 17 10.51 -19.01 -23.52
C CYS A 17 10.65 -18.19 -22.24
N TYR A 18 10.65 -16.87 -22.34
CA TYR A 18 10.73 -16.00 -21.19
C TYR A 18 9.49 -16.08 -20.29
N LEU A 19 8.31 -16.11 -20.88
CA LEU A 19 7.07 -16.27 -20.13
C LEU A 19 6.96 -17.62 -19.42
N ALA A 20 7.41 -18.70 -20.07
CA ALA A 20 7.55 -20.02 -19.45
C ALA A 20 8.55 -19.99 -18.27
N HIS A 21 9.70 -19.32 -18.45
CA HIS A 21 10.67 -19.12 -17.37
C HIS A 21 10.06 -18.37 -16.17
N LEU A 22 9.29 -17.32 -16.42
CA LEU A 22 8.61 -16.57 -15.34
C LEU A 22 7.58 -17.43 -14.59
N GLN A 23 6.86 -18.31 -15.30
CA GLN A 23 5.93 -19.26 -14.71
C GLN A 23 6.66 -20.28 -13.85
N ASN A 24 7.74 -20.86 -14.35
CA ASN A 24 8.59 -21.82 -13.60
C ASN A 24 9.26 -21.18 -12.37
N LYS A 25 9.47 -19.87 -12.40
CA LYS A 25 9.98 -19.09 -11.26
C LYS A 25 8.87 -18.66 -10.29
N ASP A 26 7.65 -19.14 -10.52
CA ASP A 26 6.51 -18.79 -9.68
C ASP A 26 6.17 -17.30 -9.62
N SER A 27 6.44 -16.57 -10.68
CA SER A 27 6.04 -15.17 -10.78
C SER A 27 4.51 -15.04 -10.72
N SER A 28 4.02 -13.90 -10.19
CA SER A 28 2.59 -13.72 -10.07
C SER A 28 1.89 -13.76 -11.45
N PRO A 29 0.67 -14.33 -11.56
CA PRO A 29 -0.09 -14.34 -12.82
C PRO A 29 -0.28 -12.93 -13.41
N HIS A 30 -0.39 -11.92 -12.55
CA HIS A 30 -0.48 -10.52 -12.96
C HIS A 30 0.83 -10.05 -13.61
N THR A 31 1.98 -10.40 -13.04
CA THR A 31 3.30 -10.06 -13.61
C THR A 31 3.50 -10.71 -14.97
N VAL A 32 3.18 -12.00 -15.09
CA VAL A 32 3.29 -12.74 -16.35
C VAL A 32 2.39 -12.13 -17.43
N ARG A 33 1.13 -11.81 -17.08
CA ARG A 33 0.20 -11.14 -18.00
C ARG A 33 0.71 -9.77 -18.45
N HIS A 34 1.16 -8.94 -17.51
CA HIS A 34 1.70 -7.61 -17.82
C HIS A 34 2.89 -7.70 -18.77
N TYR A 35 3.84 -8.59 -18.49
CA TYR A 35 5.03 -8.77 -19.34
C TYR A 35 4.65 -9.31 -20.71
N ARG A 36 3.74 -10.27 -20.77
CA ARG A 36 3.20 -10.78 -22.05
C ARG A 36 2.63 -9.65 -22.90
N THR A 37 1.71 -8.87 -22.35
CA THR A 37 1.07 -7.76 -23.07
C THR A 37 2.11 -6.75 -23.57
N THR A 38 3.03 -6.32 -22.70
CA THR A 38 4.06 -5.35 -23.06
C THR A 38 4.99 -5.85 -24.17
N LEU A 39 5.43 -7.11 -24.10
CA LEU A 39 6.34 -7.68 -25.10
C LEU A 39 5.62 -7.99 -26.42
N GLN A 40 4.38 -8.41 -26.38
CA GLN A 40 3.55 -8.60 -27.57
C GLN A 40 3.27 -7.29 -28.30
N GLU A 41 2.98 -6.21 -27.57
CA GLU A 41 2.80 -4.89 -28.17
C GLU A 41 4.10 -4.39 -28.83
N LEU A 42 5.27 -4.61 -28.18
CA LEU A 42 6.56 -4.31 -28.80
C LEU A 42 6.79 -5.15 -30.08
N HIS A 43 6.51 -6.45 -30.02
CA HIS A 43 6.64 -7.35 -31.17
C HIS A 43 5.78 -6.86 -32.36
N GLN A 44 4.51 -6.53 -32.13
CA GLN A 44 3.62 -5.99 -33.16
C GLN A 44 4.13 -4.68 -33.76
N PHE A 45 4.67 -3.79 -32.93
CA PHE A 45 5.26 -2.54 -33.40
C PHE A 45 6.48 -2.78 -34.29
N LEU A 46 7.39 -3.67 -33.88
CA LEU A 46 8.59 -4.02 -34.67
C LEU A 46 8.22 -4.71 -35.99
N LYS A 47 7.23 -5.60 -35.97
CA LYS A 47 6.74 -6.29 -37.17
C LYS A 47 6.08 -5.32 -38.17
N ALA A 48 5.45 -4.26 -37.69
CA ALA A 48 4.88 -3.22 -38.56
C ALA A 48 5.95 -2.33 -39.22
N GLN A 49 7.14 -2.25 -38.65
CA GLN A 49 8.24 -1.45 -39.18
C GLN A 49 9.24 -2.25 -40.04
N LYS A 50 9.33 -3.58 -39.83
CA LYS A 50 10.26 -4.46 -40.50
C LYS A 50 9.48 -5.41 -41.42
N THR A 51 9.97 -5.65 -42.62
CA THR A 51 9.29 -6.48 -43.63
C THR A 51 9.22 -7.96 -43.20
N ASP A 52 10.18 -8.41 -42.39
CA ASP A 52 10.31 -9.79 -41.94
C ASP A 52 10.01 -9.94 -40.45
N GLU A 53 9.81 -11.19 -40.00
CA GLU A 53 9.67 -11.51 -38.57
C GLU A 53 10.92 -11.06 -37.81
N PRO A 54 10.81 -10.20 -36.78
CA PRO A 54 11.96 -9.67 -36.11
C PRO A 54 12.72 -10.76 -35.36
N LEU A 55 14.01 -10.88 -35.64
CA LEU A 55 14.94 -11.69 -34.85
C LEU A 55 15.37 -10.89 -33.62
N LEU A 56 15.56 -11.56 -32.48
CA LEU A 56 15.99 -10.89 -31.28
C LEU A 56 17.36 -10.21 -31.42
N SER A 57 18.28 -10.83 -32.18
CA SER A 57 19.62 -10.29 -32.49
C SER A 57 19.58 -8.97 -33.27
N ASN A 58 18.49 -8.67 -33.94
CA ASN A 58 18.31 -7.50 -34.80
C ASN A 58 17.56 -6.35 -34.13
N ILE A 59 17.22 -6.50 -32.84
CA ILE A 59 16.54 -5.45 -32.08
C ILE A 59 17.60 -4.53 -31.47
N THR A 60 17.55 -3.26 -31.85
CA THR A 60 18.51 -2.26 -31.46
C THR A 60 18.00 -1.35 -30.33
N LEU A 61 18.86 -0.48 -29.82
CA LEU A 61 18.50 0.57 -28.89
C LEU A 61 17.50 1.55 -29.53
N GLU A 62 17.70 1.85 -30.81
CA GLU A 62 16.86 2.73 -31.61
C GLU A 62 15.44 2.17 -31.70
N ASP A 63 15.27 0.89 -31.98
CA ASP A 63 13.97 0.18 -32.02
C ASP A 63 13.20 0.36 -30.70
N LEU A 64 13.86 0.13 -29.57
CA LEU A 64 13.25 0.27 -28.24
C LEU A 64 12.89 1.72 -27.92
N SER A 65 13.76 2.65 -28.32
CA SER A 65 13.53 4.10 -28.13
C SER A 65 12.40 4.61 -29.01
N ALA A 66 12.32 4.16 -30.26
CA ALA A 66 11.24 4.48 -31.20
C ALA A 66 9.88 3.97 -30.67
N TYR A 67 9.85 2.75 -30.11
CA TYR A 67 8.61 2.25 -29.48
C TYR A 67 8.18 3.10 -28.30
N LEU A 68 9.10 3.52 -27.42
CA LEU A 68 8.78 4.37 -26.27
C LEU A 68 8.30 5.77 -26.71
N ALA A 69 8.86 6.33 -27.81
CA ALA A 69 8.41 7.57 -28.42
C ALA A 69 6.99 7.41 -29.01
N TYR A 70 6.75 6.37 -29.80
CA TYR A 70 5.43 6.02 -30.32
C TYR A 70 4.37 5.93 -29.21
N LYS A 71 4.69 5.22 -28.11
CA LYS A 71 3.77 5.11 -26.95
C LYS A 71 3.53 6.47 -26.28
N LYS A 72 4.49 7.41 -26.33
CA LYS A 72 4.30 8.77 -25.84
C LYS A 72 3.31 9.54 -26.72
N GLU A 73 3.44 9.43 -28.03
CA GLU A 73 2.52 10.04 -29.00
C GLU A 73 1.11 9.48 -28.87
N CYS A 74 0.96 8.19 -28.59
CA CYS A 74 -0.31 7.54 -28.25
C CYS A 74 -0.88 7.95 -26.87
N GLY A 75 -0.30 8.92 -26.17
CA GLY A 75 -0.79 9.42 -24.89
C GLY A 75 -0.46 8.55 -23.67
N THR A 76 0.42 7.53 -23.82
CA THR A 76 0.80 6.67 -22.68
C THR A 76 1.59 7.47 -21.64
N CYS A 77 1.14 7.46 -20.38
CA CYS A 77 1.77 8.21 -19.30
C CYS A 77 3.20 7.73 -19.00
N GLY A 78 4.04 8.64 -18.47
CA GLY A 78 5.45 8.35 -18.17
C GLY A 78 5.66 7.17 -17.23
N ARG A 79 4.76 6.96 -16.25
CA ARG A 79 4.82 5.80 -15.34
C ARG A 79 4.66 4.47 -16.07
N THR A 80 3.73 4.38 -17.01
CA THR A 80 3.51 3.16 -17.82
C THR A 80 4.70 2.91 -18.72
N ARG A 81 5.24 3.94 -19.38
CA ARG A 81 6.43 3.81 -20.23
C ARG A 81 7.67 3.41 -19.43
N ARG A 82 7.82 3.88 -18.19
CA ARG A 82 8.87 3.39 -17.27
C ARG A 82 8.71 1.91 -16.94
N ASN A 83 7.48 1.42 -16.77
CA ASN A 83 7.21 -0.01 -16.57
C ASN A 83 7.58 -0.83 -17.80
N TYR A 84 7.41 -0.30 -19.01
CA TYR A 84 7.90 -0.94 -20.25
C TYR A 84 9.42 -1.11 -20.22
N ILE A 85 10.17 -0.07 -19.83
CA ILE A 85 11.64 -0.18 -19.69
C ILE A 85 12.03 -1.27 -18.68
N ILE A 86 11.34 -1.36 -17.54
CA ILE A 86 11.57 -2.42 -16.55
C ILE A 86 11.32 -3.80 -17.16
N THR A 87 10.26 -3.97 -17.94
CA THR A 87 9.96 -5.22 -18.65
C THR A 87 11.05 -5.56 -19.66
N PHE A 88 11.48 -4.59 -20.48
CA PHE A 88 12.53 -4.78 -21.47
C PHE A 88 13.86 -5.16 -20.82
N ARG A 89 14.26 -4.48 -19.76
CA ARG A 89 15.47 -4.81 -18.99
C ARG A 89 15.43 -6.23 -18.44
N SER A 90 14.27 -6.67 -17.92
CA SER A 90 14.12 -8.02 -17.39
C SER A 90 14.18 -9.08 -18.51
N PHE A 91 13.53 -8.81 -19.63
CA PHE A 91 13.53 -9.68 -20.81
C PHE A 91 14.92 -9.80 -21.45
N CYS A 92 15.60 -8.68 -21.70
CA CYS A 92 16.95 -8.71 -22.27
C CYS A 92 17.98 -9.37 -21.34
N LYS A 93 17.87 -9.14 -20.04
CA LYS A 93 18.71 -9.84 -19.06
C LYS A 93 18.51 -11.37 -19.12
N PHE A 94 17.27 -11.83 -19.26
CA PHE A 94 16.99 -13.24 -19.50
C PHE A 94 17.60 -13.71 -20.81
N SER A 95 17.40 -12.98 -21.89
CA SER A 95 17.87 -13.34 -23.23
C SER A 95 19.38 -13.49 -23.32
N VAL A 96 20.14 -12.58 -22.73
CA VAL A 96 21.61 -12.69 -22.62
C VAL A 96 22.01 -13.89 -21.77
N ARG A 97 21.39 -14.07 -20.60
CA ARG A 97 21.71 -15.19 -19.69
C ARG A 97 21.50 -16.56 -20.34
N TRP A 98 20.51 -16.69 -21.21
CA TRP A 98 20.16 -17.95 -21.86
C TRP A 98 20.72 -18.08 -23.28
N GLY A 99 21.57 -17.13 -23.70
CA GLY A 99 22.28 -17.17 -24.97
C GLY A 99 21.42 -16.92 -26.21
N TYR A 100 20.28 -16.23 -26.06
CA TYR A 100 19.45 -15.79 -27.19
C TYR A 100 20.02 -14.55 -27.88
N THR A 101 20.82 -13.76 -27.19
CA THR A 101 21.57 -12.61 -27.72
C THR A 101 22.84 -12.44 -26.90
N THR A 102 23.82 -11.79 -27.47
CA THR A 102 25.11 -11.44 -26.80
C THR A 102 25.05 -10.03 -26.20
N GLU A 103 24.13 -9.18 -26.66
CA GLU A 103 24.06 -7.77 -26.31
C GLU A 103 22.80 -7.44 -25.52
N ASN A 104 22.94 -6.50 -24.59
CA ASN A 104 21.85 -5.97 -23.81
C ASN A 104 21.68 -4.48 -24.06
N HIS A 105 21.01 -4.12 -25.14
CA HIS A 105 20.78 -2.73 -25.53
C HIS A 105 19.97 -1.93 -24.49
N THR A 106 19.22 -2.61 -23.58
CA THR A 106 18.42 -1.91 -22.57
C THR A 106 19.26 -1.25 -21.47
N LEU A 107 20.56 -1.53 -21.39
CA LEU A 107 21.49 -0.85 -20.47
C LEU A 107 21.62 0.63 -20.79
N TRP A 108 21.45 0.99 -22.07
CA TRP A 108 21.57 2.35 -22.58
C TRP A 108 20.24 3.10 -22.64
N LEU A 109 19.11 2.41 -22.30
CA LEU A 109 17.82 3.08 -22.21
C LEU A 109 17.80 4.02 -21.01
N GLU A 110 17.52 5.30 -21.27
CA GLU A 110 17.36 6.30 -20.23
C GLU A 110 16.08 6.09 -19.41
N ASP A 111 16.20 6.34 -18.11
CA ASP A 111 15.05 6.26 -17.22
C ASP A 111 14.09 7.44 -17.44
N ILE A 112 12.81 7.14 -17.60
CA ILE A 112 11.77 8.18 -17.72
C ILE A 112 11.53 8.79 -16.35
N ARG A 113 11.77 10.11 -16.24
CA ARG A 113 11.40 10.88 -15.05
C ARG A 113 9.89 10.89 -14.89
N VAL A 114 9.42 10.45 -13.74
CA VAL A 114 7.99 10.45 -13.40
C VAL A 114 7.81 11.38 -12.22
N GLU A 115 6.98 12.39 -12.41
CA GLU A 115 6.60 13.27 -11.31
C GLU A 115 5.91 12.49 -10.20
N LYS A 116 6.31 12.74 -8.97
CA LYS A 116 5.63 12.20 -7.79
C LYS A 116 4.32 12.95 -7.63
N LYS A 117 3.22 12.37 -8.10
CA LYS A 117 1.89 12.90 -7.76
C LYS A 117 1.64 12.68 -6.27
N GLU A 118 1.13 13.70 -5.60
CA GLU A 118 0.63 13.56 -4.24
C GLU A 118 -0.42 12.44 -4.17
N ARG A 119 -0.37 11.68 -3.08
CA ARG A 119 -1.32 10.59 -2.89
C ARG A 119 -2.64 11.18 -2.39
N ILE A 120 -3.71 10.88 -3.09
CA ILE A 120 -5.05 11.25 -2.67
C ILE A 120 -5.42 10.37 -1.48
N TYR A 121 -5.87 10.98 -0.41
CA TYR A 121 -6.48 10.33 0.75
C TYR A 121 -7.60 11.22 1.28
N LEU A 122 -8.53 10.64 2.01
CA LEU A 122 -9.62 11.33 2.68
C LEU A 122 -9.24 11.60 4.13
N THR A 123 -9.61 12.76 4.64
CA THR A 123 -9.62 13.05 6.07
C THR A 123 -10.64 12.16 6.79
N ILE A 124 -10.60 12.12 8.12
CA ILE A 124 -11.57 11.34 8.92
C ILE A 124 -13.00 11.81 8.62
N THR A 125 -13.23 13.12 8.57
CA THR A 125 -14.53 13.71 8.27
C THR A 125 -15.01 13.36 6.85
N GLU A 126 -14.12 13.45 5.85
CA GLU A 126 -14.47 13.06 4.47
C GLU A 126 -14.74 11.56 4.35
N MET A 127 -14.04 10.71 5.11
CA MET A 127 -14.35 9.27 5.15
C MET A 127 -15.72 8.99 5.73
N GLN A 128 -16.14 9.74 6.76
CA GLN A 128 -17.48 9.65 7.34
C GLN A 128 -18.55 10.04 6.32
N HIS A 129 -18.44 11.23 5.72
CA HIS A 129 -19.37 11.68 4.68
C HIS A 129 -19.44 10.72 3.50
N PHE A 130 -18.28 10.15 3.11
CA PHE A 130 -18.26 9.14 2.06
C PHE A 130 -19.04 7.89 2.44
N LEU A 131 -18.85 7.37 3.65
CA LEU A 131 -19.55 6.16 4.12
C LEU A 131 -21.05 6.41 4.27
N GLU A 132 -21.47 7.56 4.80
CA GLU A 132 -22.88 7.96 4.95
C GLU A 132 -23.62 8.06 3.61
N ALA A 133 -22.92 8.42 2.52
CA ALA A 133 -23.52 8.50 1.20
C ALA A 133 -23.81 7.14 0.56
N ILE A 134 -23.28 6.03 1.14
CA ILE A 134 -23.42 4.67 0.59
C ILE A 134 -24.71 4.04 1.12
N ASP A 135 -25.68 3.87 0.22
CA ASP A 135 -26.99 3.27 0.52
C ASP A 135 -27.03 1.74 0.31
N HIS A 136 -26.03 1.15 -0.36
CA HIS A 136 -25.96 -0.29 -0.64
C HIS A 136 -25.20 -1.05 0.45
N PRO A 137 -25.84 -1.95 1.24
CA PRO A 137 -25.23 -2.57 2.42
C PRO A 137 -23.92 -3.31 2.15
N LEU A 138 -23.83 -4.09 1.06
CA LEU A 138 -22.60 -4.78 0.67
C LEU A 138 -21.44 -3.79 0.41
N ILE A 139 -21.72 -2.69 -0.29
CA ILE A 139 -20.68 -1.70 -0.65
C ILE A 139 -20.28 -0.90 0.58
N TYR A 140 -21.26 -0.51 1.41
CA TYR A 140 -20.98 0.15 2.69
C TYR A 140 -20.06 -0.69 3.57
N THR A 141 -20.43 -1.96 3.81
CA THR A 141 -19.64 -2.86 4.66
C THR A 141 -18.24 -3.11 4.08
N ALA A 142 -18.12 -3.27 2.75
CA ALA A 142 -16.84 -3.43 2.09
C ALA A 142 -15.94 -2.19 2.25
N CYS A 143 -16.50 -0.98 2.04
CA CYS A 143 -15.76 0.27 2.21
C CYS A 143 -15.39 0.54 3.67
N ALA A 144 -16.32 0.35 4.61
CA ALA A 144 -16.07 0.47 6.04
C ALA A 144 -14.96 -0.48 6.50
N THR A 145 -14.97 -1.73 6.00
CA THR A 145 -13.88 -2.68 6.28
C THR A 145 -12.53 -2.17 5.79
N ILE A 146 -12.44 -1.58 4.59
CA ILE A 146 -11.17 -1.01 4.12
C ILE A 146 -10.76 0.19 4.97
N CYS A 147 -11.69 1.08 5.30
CA CYS A 147 -11.43 2.29 6.09
C CYS A 147 -11.00 2.00 7.53
N GLN A 148 -11.42 0.86 8.11
CA GLN A 148 -11.14 0.54 9.50
C GLN A 148 -10.10 -0.59 9.71
N SER A 149 -9.74 -1.34 8.67
CA SER A 149 -8.76 -2.41 8.76
C SER A 149 -7.55 -2.25 7.82
N GLY A 150 -7.68 -1.37 6.82
CA GLY A 150 -6.65 -1.16 5.82
C GLY A 150 -6.35 -2.37 4.93
N VAL A 151 -7.25 -3.34 4.80
CA VAL A 151 -7.09 -4.49 3.88
C VAL A 151 -6.96 -4.03 2.43
N ARG A 152 -6.22 -4.79 1.61
CA ARG A 152 -6.18 -4.52 0.17
C ARG A 152 -7.50 -4.97 -0.47
N ILE A 153 -7.92 -4.28 -1.54
CA ILE A 153 -9.15 -4.63 -2.27
C ILE A 153 -9.15 -6.09 -2.73
N SER A 154 -8.01 -6.61 -3.18
CA SER A 154 -7.88 -8.01 -3.57
C SER A 154 -8.04 -8.97 -2.39
N GLU A 155 -7.51 -8.63 -1.22
CA GLU A 155 -7.65 -9.40 0.01
C GLU A 155 -9.11 -9.38 0.48
N LEU A 156 -9.73 -8.21 0.53
CA LEU A 156 -11.15 -8.06 0.86
C LEU A 156 -12.05 -8.92 -0.03
N CYS A 157 -11.87 -8.86 -1.35
CA CYS A 157 -12.69 -9.62 -2.29
C CYS A 157 -12.45 -11.14 -2.20
N HIS A 158 -11.35 -11.60 -1.59
CA HIS A 158 -11.05 -13.01 -1.38
C HIS A 158 -11.32 -13.47 0.06
N LEU A 159 -11.75 -12.57 0.94
CA LEU A 159 -12.06 -12.89 2.33
C LEU A 159 -13.20 -13.90 2.40
N LYS A 160 -13.00 -14.99 3.12
CA LYS A 160 -13.99 -16.03 3.37
C LYS A 160 -14.69 -15.80 4.70
N LEU A 161 -15.81 -16.45 4.91
CA LEU A 161 -16.55 -16.42 6.17
C LEU A 161 -15.69 -16.87 7.35
N ASN A 162 -14.90 -17.93 7.17
CA ASN A 162 -14.03 -18.49 8.20
C ASN A 162 -12.79 -17.63 8.49
N ASP A 163 -12.48 -16.64 7.64
CA ASP A 163 -11.37 -15.73 7.86
C ASP A 163 -11.71 -14.61 8.87
N VAL A 164 -12.98 -14.45 9.22
CA VAL A 164 -13.45 -13.44 10.20
C VAL A 164 -13.79 -14.14 11.50
N ASN A 165 -12.96 -13.96 12.51
CA ASN A 165 -13.17 -14.53 13.84
C ASN A 165 -13.74 -13.47 14.80
N PHE A 166 -15.04 -13.54 15.03
CA PHE A 166 -15.73 -12.58 15.91
C PHE A 166 -15.44 -12.81 17.41
N LEU A 167 -15.06 -14.02 17.82
CA LEU A 167 -14.71 -14.29 19.21
C LEU A 167 -13.36 -13.68 19.58
N ARG A 168 -12.39 -13.74 18.64
CA ARG A 168 -11.06 -13.14 18.81
C ARG A 168 -11.00 -11.71 18.30
N LYS A 169 -12.08 -11.20 17.70
CA LYS A 169 -12.14 -9.89 17.05
C LYS A 169 -10.99 -9.68 16.06
N GLU A 170 -10.87 -10.57 15.09
CA GLU A 170 -9.77 -10.52 14.13
C GLU A 170 -10.19 -10.98 12.73
N ILE A 171 -9.54 -10.39 11.71
CA ILE A 171 -9.61 -10.83 10.32
C ILE A 171 -8.29 -11.50 9.99
N HIS A 172 -8.34 -12.74 9.55
CA HIS A 172 -7.18 -13.48 9.04
C HIS A 172 -7.03 -13.23 7.54
N VAL A 173 -5.96 -12.52 7.14
CA VAL A 173 -5.68 -12.22 5.74
C VAL A 173 -4.69 -13.23 5.20
N VAL A 174 -5.18 -14.17 4.41
CA VAL A 174 -4.36 -15.15 3.70
C VAL A 174 -3.69 -14.44 2.51
N CYS A 175 -2.39 -14.32 2.56
CA CYS A 175 -1.60 -13.72 1.51
C CYS A 175 -1.10 -14.81 0.56
N GLY A 176 -1.44 -14.71 -0.74
CA GLY A 176 -0.90 -15.63 -1.74
C GLY A 176 0.63 -15.65 -1.78
N LYS A 177 1.18 -16.58 -2.55
CA LYS A 177 2.59 -16.99 -2.65
C LYS A 177 3.63 -15.88 -2.34
N GLY A 178 4.50 -16.15 -1.38
CA GLY A 178 5.63 -15.26 -1.01
C GLY A 178 5.28 -14.09 -0.08
N LYS A 179 4.01 -13.94 0.33
CA LYS A 179 3.60 -12.97 1.36
C LYS A 179 3.18 -13.73 2.61
N LYS A 180 3.62 -13.25 3.77
CA LYS A 180 3.23 -13.83 5.06
C LYS A 180 1.77 -13.48 5.34
N ASP A 181 1.00 -14.46 5.78
CA ASP A 181 -0.33 -14.26 6.33
C ASP A 181 -0.25 -13.29 7.51
N ARG A 182 -1.31 -12.53 7.70
CA ARG A 182 -1.40 -11.60 8.82
C ARG A 182 -2.80 -11.58 9.39
N THR A 183 -2.86 -11.29 10.66
CA THR A 183 -4.10 -11.07 11.39
C THR A 183 -4.28 -9.59 11.66
N ILE A 184 -5.46 -9.07 11.40
CA ILE A 184 -5.83 -7.67 11.61
C ILE A 184 -6.90 -7.66 12.71
N PRO A 185 -6.69 -6.94 13.83
CA PRO A 185 -7.71 -6.79 14.86
C PRO A 185 -8.90 -6.00 14.35
N ILE A 186 -10.09 -6.32 14.84
CA ILE A 186 -11.36 -5.66 14.54
C ILE A 186 -11.75 -4.83 15.75
N ASN A 187 -12.04 -3.54 15.58
CA ASN A 187 -12.63 -2.71 16.62
C ASN A 187 -14.13 -3.03 16.78
N ASN A 188 -14.76 -2.51 17.85
CA ASN A 188 -16.16 -2.79 18.16
C ASN A 188 -17.12 -2.30 17.07
N GLU A 189 -16.85 -1.15 16.48
CA GLU A 189 -17.66 -0.55 15.42
C GLU A 189 -17.65 -1.45 14.17
N LEU A 190 -16.47 -1.85 13.70
CA LEU A 190 -16.35 -2.74 12.54
C LEU A 190 -16.96 -4.11 12.82
N GLU A 191 -16.79 -4.66 14.03
CA GLU A 191 -17.43 -5.91 14.41
C GLU A 191 -18.95 -5.84 14.24
N GLN A 192 -19.57 -4.77 14.74
CA GLN A 192 -21.01 -4.58 14.63
C GLN A 192 -21.45 -4.48 13.16
N ILE A 193 -20.77 -3.67 12.34
CA ILE A 193 -21.05 -3.53 10.91
C ILE A 193 -20.98 -4.90 10.20
N LEU A 194 -19.94 -5.70 10.48
CA LEU A 194 -19.77 -7.01 9.86
C LEU A 194 -20.84 -8.01 10.30
N ARG A 195 -21.24 -8.01 11.57
CA ARG A 195 -22.31 -8.86 12.10
C ARG A 195 -23.66 -8.49 11.51
N ASP A 196 -23.98 -7.20 11.45
CA ASP A 196 -25.23 -6.70 10.88
C ASP A 196 -25.34 -7.04 9.40
N TYR A 197 -24.24 -6.91 8.65
CA TYR A 197 -24.20 -7.32 7.26
C TYR A 197 -24.47 -8.82 7.09
N LEU A 198 -23.83 -9.69 7.86
CA LEU A 198 -24.05 -11.12 7.80
C LEU A 198 -25.48 -11.51 8.15
N LYS A 199 -26.06 -10.88 9.16
CA LYS A 199 -27.38 -11.25 9.70
C LYS A 199 -28.52 -10.74 8.83
N HIS A 200 -28.40 -9.52 8.27
CA HIS A 200 -29.55 -8.83 7.66
C HIS A 200 -29.44 -8.61 6.16
N TYR A 201 -28.23 -8.63 5.60
CA TYR A 201 -28.02 -8.19 4.22
C TYR A 201 -27.31 -9.18 3.32
N ARG A 202 -26.55 -10.12 3.90
CA ARG A 202 -25.86 -11.14 3.12
C ARG A 202 -26.84 -12.25 2.74
N ASP A 203 -27.10 -12.35 1.45
CA ASP A 203 -27.98 -13.35 0.85
C ASP A 203 -27.19 -14.10 -0.24
N SER A 204 -26.41 -15.09 0.17
CA SER A 204 -25.59 -15.92 -0.75
C SER A 204 -25.04 -17.15 -0.02
N ASP A 205 -25.06 -18.29 -0.68
CA ASP A 205 -24.47 -19.55 -0.20
C ASP A 205 -22.95 -19.63 -0.44
N SER A 206 -22.35 -18.58 -1.02
CA SER A 206 -20.92 -18.53 -1.31
C SER A 206 -20.08 -18.53 -0.03
N ASP A 207 -18.90 -19.16 -0.06
CA ASP A 207 -17.91 -19.09 1.03
C ASP A 207 -17.30 -17.70 1.23
N TYR A 208 -17.41 -16.83 0.23
CA TYR A 208 -16.85 -15.48 0.31
C TYR A 208 -17.67 -14.59 1.25
N PHE A 209 -16.98 -13.85 2.12
CA PHE A 209 -17.63 -12.92 3.05
C PHE A 209 -18.42 -11.85 2.29
N PHE A 210 -17.79 -11.21 1.31
CA PHE A 210 -18.42 -10.24 0.41
C PHE A 210 -18.85 -10.92 -0.88
N ALA A 211 -20.08 -11.37 -0.89
CA ALA A 211 -20.66 -12.11 -2.01
C ALA A 211 -21.77 -11.32 -2.70
N THR A 212 -21.85 -11.45 -4.02
CA THR A 212 -22.97 -10.92 -4.82
C THR A 212 -23.87 -12.09 -5.26
N LYS A 213 -25.17 -11.88 -5.36
CA LYS A 213 -26.12 -12.90 -5.81
C LYS A 213 -25.76 -13.44 -7.21
N LYS A 214 -25.23 -12.58 -8.08
CA LYS A 214 -24.95 -12.94 -9.50
C LYS A 214 -23.69 -13.79 -9.68
N THR A 215 -22.63 -13.50 -8.93
CA THR A 215 -21.30 -14.09 -9.16
C THR A 215 -20.74 -14.82 -7.96
N GLY A 216 -21.44 -14.81 -6.83
CA GLY A 216 -20.97 -15.40 -5.58
C GLY A 216 -19.75 -14.71 -4.97
N LYS A 217 -19.23 -13.64 -5.59
CA LYS A 217 -18.03 -12.95 -5.15
C LYS A 217 -18.05 -11.48 -5.57
N LEU A 218 -17.61 -10.59 -4.70
CA LEU A 218 -17.40 -9.18 -5.01
C LEU A 218 -16.15 -9.02 -5.88
N SER A 219 -16.25 -8.31 -7.01
CA SER A 219 -15.08 -8.05 -7.85
C SER A 219 -14.41 -6.71 -7.50
N PRO A 220 -13.06 -6.64 -7.57
CA PRO A 220 -12.34 -5.38 -7.34
C PRO A 220 -12.75 -4.25 -8.29
N GLN A 221 -13.09 -4.57 -9.53
CA GLN A 221 -13.54 -3.59 -10.52
C GLN A 221 -14.86 -2.99 -10.12
N TYR A 222 -15.87 -3.82 -9.85
CA TYR A 222 -17.19 -3.38 -9.43
C TYR A 222 -17.14 -2.55 -8.14
N LEU A 223 -16.32 -2.95 -7.15
CA LEU A 223 -16.16 -2.17 -5.93
C LEU A 223 -15.56 -0.79 -6.22
N ASN A 224 -14.51 -0.70 -7.04
CA ASN A 224 -13.93 0.60 -7.40
C ASN A 224 -14.90 1.48 -8.19
N GLU A 225 -15.68 0.93 -9.12
CA GLU A 225 -16.74 1.68 -9.83
C GLU A 225 -17.76 2.27 -8.85
N LYS A 226 -18.20 1.47 -7.86
CA LYS A 226 -19.10 1.94 -6.82
C LYS A 226 -18.46 3.00 -5.92
N ILE A 227 -17.19 2.83 -5.52
CA ILE A 227 -16.44 3.85 -4.77
C ILE A 227 -16.44 5.18 -5.51
N HIS A 228 -16.12 5.21 -6.81
CA HIS A 228 -16.16 6.43 -7.62
C HIS A 228 -17.56 7.07 -7.66
N SER A 229 -18.60 6.25 -7.87
CA SER A 229 -19.99 6.72 -7.90
C SER A 229 -20.41 7.36 -6.58
N TYR A 230 -20.11 6.69 -5.44
CA TYR A 230 -20.47 7.21 -4.12
C TYR A 230 -19.60 8.38 -3.67
N ALA A 231 -18.33 8.44 -4.07
CA ALA A 231 -17.49 9.61 -3.85
C ALA A 231 -18.07 10.87 -4.49
N LYS A 232 -18.55 10.73 -5.72
CA LYS A 232 -19.26 11.81 -6.43
C LYS A 232 -20.56 12.23 -5.72
N LYS A 233 -21.33 11.25 -5.23
CA LYS A 233 -22.56 11.49 -4.46
C LYS A 233 -22.28 12.20 -3.13
N ALA A 234 -21.18 11.84 -2.46
CA ALA A 234 -20.76 12.43 -1.19
C ALA A 234 -20.10 13.82 -1.35
N GLY A 235 -19.83 14.28 -2.58
CA GLY A 235 -19.12 15.53 -2.81
C GLY A 235 -17.66 15.51 -2.39
N VAL A 236 -17.06 14.32 -2.20
CA VAL A 236 -15.61 14.16 -1.93
C VAL A 236 -14.86 13.96 -3.24
N ASN A 237 -13.51 13.90 -3.16
CA ASN A 237 -12.69 13.72 -4.36
C ASN A 237 -13.09 12.44 -5.12
N ASP A 238 -13.61 12.58 -6.34
CA ASP A 238 -14.12 11.50 -7.17
C ASP A 238 -13.04 10.55 -7.73
N LYS A 239 -11.75 10.93 -7.63
CA LYS A 239 -10.62 10.10 -8.04
C LYS A 239 -10.18 9.09 -6.98
N ILE A 240 -10.92 8.97 -5.88
CA ILE A 240 -10.62 7.98 -4.85
C ILE A 240 -10.89 6.56 -5.35
N SER A 241 -10.15 5.61 -4.79
CA SER A 241 -10.26 4.18 -5.04
C SER A 241 -10.11 3.43 -3.71
N ALA A 242 -10.33 2.14 -3.70
CA ALA A 242 -10.08 1.31 -2.52
C ALA A 242 -8.63 1.46 -2.00
N HIS A 243 -7.67 1.74 -2.88
CA HIS A 243 -6.29 2.02 -2.47
C HIS A 243 -6.16 3.36 -1.75
N CYS A 244 -6.93 4.38 -2.17
CA CYS A 244 -6.99 5.66 -1.47
C CYS A 244 -7.66 5.51 -0.10
N LEU A 245 -8.75 4.74 0.03
CA LEU A 245 -9.38 4.44 1.33
C LEU A 245 -8.40 3.76 2.30
N ARG A 246 -7.61 2.81 1.82
CA ARG A 246 -6.56 2.20 2.62
C ARG A 246 -5.45 3.20 3.01
N HIS A 247 -5.12 4.16 2.15
CA HIS A 247 -4.21 5.26 2.51
C HIS A 247 -4.83 6.18 3.55
N SER A 248 -6.13 6.47 3.43
CA SER A 248 -6.87 7.26 4.43
C SER A 248 -6.85 6.59 5.80
N PHE A 249 -7.03 5.26 5.88
CA PHE A 249 -6.86 4.48 7.10
C PHE A 249 -5.47 4.71 7.73
N ALA A 250 -4.40 4.58 6.94
CA ALA A 250 -3.05 4.78 7.45
C ALA A 250 -2.83 6.22 7.93
N SER A 251 -3.29 7.22 7.15
CA SER A 251 -3.19 8.64 7.50
C SER A 251 -3.98 8.98 8.76
N ALA A 252 -5.19 8.40 8.92
CA ALA A 252 -6.00 8.58 10.12
C ALA A 252 -5.33 8.02 11.37
N LEU A 253 -4.68 6.84 11.28
CA LEU A 253 -3.92 6.26 12.38
C LEU A 253 -2.70 7.12 12.75
N VAL A 254 -1.97 7.65 11.76
CA VAL A 254 -0.86 8.59 12.00
C VAL A 254 -1.36 9.84 12.71
N ALA A 255 -2.47 10.43 12.22
CA ALA A 255 -3.07 11.63 12.83
C ALA A 255 -3.53 11.40 14.28
N LYS A 256 -3.90 10.16 14.63
CA LYS A 256 -4.27 9.74 16.00
C LYS A 256 -3.07 9.25 16.83
N GLY A 257 -1.84 9.41 16.35
CA GLY A 257 -0.62 9.11 17.11
C GLY A 257 -0.20 7.64 17.11
N ALA A 258 -0.78 6.78 16.25
CA ALA A 258 -0.35 5.39 16.17
C ALA A 258 1.08 5.25 15.63
N SER A 259 1.85 4.31 16.16
CA SER A 259 3.23 4.11 15.74
C SER A 259 3.30 3.65 14.27
N ILE A 260 4.29 4.15 13.52
CA ILE A 260 4.50 3.79 12.12
C ILE A 260 4.74 2.28 11.97
N THR A 261 5.39 1.65 12.94
CA THR A 261 5.63 0.20 12.95
C THR A 261 4.34 -0.60 13.08
N SER A 262 3.40 -0.17 13.93
CA SER A 262 2.07 -0.78 14.05
C SER A 262 1.28 -0.64 12.75
N ILE A 263 1.28 0.55 12.16
CA ILE A 263 0.60 0.81 10.87
C ILE A 263 1.18 -0.07 9.77
N GLN A 264 2.50 -0.19 9.66
CA GLN A 264 3.15 -1.05 8.66
C GLN A 264 2.76 -2.52 8.82
N ARG A 265 2.67 -3.02 10.06
CA ARG A 265 2.23 -4.40 10.36
C ARG A 265 0.77 -4.62 9.97
N LEU A 266 -0.14 -3.71 10.33
CA LEU A 266 -1.55 -3.76 9.94
C LEU A 266 -1.70 -3.79 8.42
N LEU A 267 -0.94 -2.95 7.72
CA LEU A 267 -0.95 -2.91 6.26
C LEU A 267 -0.27 -4.11 5.59
N GLY A 268 0.59 -4.86 6.29
CA GLY A 268 1.34 -5.97 5.72
C GLY A 268 2.27 -5.50 4.59
N HIS A 269 3.05 -4.44 4.82
CA HIS A 269 4.08 -3.99 3.89
C HIS A 269 5.31 -4.89 4.03
N SER A 270 5.64 -5.64 2.97
CA SER A 270 6.76 -6.58 2.93
C SER A 270 8.14 -5.94 2.79
N ASP A 271 8.22 -4.64 2.52
CA ASP A 271 9.48 -3.92 2.28
C ASP A 271 10.02 -3.30 3.57
N LEU A 272 10.53 -4.18 4.42
CA LEU A 272 11.34 -3.79 5.58
C LEU A 272 12.82 -4.05 5.31
N LYS A 273 13.41 -3.41 4.31
CA LYS A 273 14.87 -3.44 4.13
C LYS A 273 15.67 -2.79 5.25
N THR A 274 15.01 -2.22 6.26
CA THR A 274 15.67 -1.46 7.32
C THR A 274 15.18 -1.73 8.75
N THR A 275 14.48 -2.83 9.04
CA THR A 275 13.93 -2.97 10.38
C THR A 275 14.15 -4.34 11.03
N ASN A 276 15.38 -4.82 11.04
CA ASN A 276 15.81 -5.87 11.98
C ASN A 276 15.88 -5.38 13.44
N ILE A 277 15.51 -4.13 13.74
CA ILE A 277 15.66 -3.52 15.06
C ILE A 277 14.34 -3.51 15.86
N TYR A 278 13.17 -3.72 15.26
CA TYR A 278 11.87 -3.60 15.97
C TYR A 278 11.03 -4.89 15.91
N THR A 279 11.64 -6.02 16.25
CA THR A 279 10.99 -7.35 16.25
C THR A 279 9.98 -7.58 17.38
N HIS A 280 9.72 -6.61 18.24
CA HIS A 280 8.88 -6.79 19.44
C HIS A 280 7.68 -5.84 19.57
N THR A 281 7.06 -5.42 18.46
CA THR A 281 5.75 -4.75 18.58
C THR A 281 4.72 -5.80 19.02
N CYS A 282 4.24 -5.64 20.27
CA CYS A 282 3.30 -6.58 20.88
C CYS A 282 1.95 -6.54 20.16
N GLN A 283 1.21 -7.65 20.17
CA GLN A 283 -0.18 -7.73 19.66
C GLN A 283 -1.08 -6.64 20.29
N LYS A 284 -0.81 -6.25 21.53
CA LYS A 284 -1.50 -5.17 22.24
C LYS A 284 -1.39 -3.82 21.51
N ASP A 285 -0.23 -3.49 20.93
CA ASP A 285 -0.01 -2.23 20.21
C ASP A 285 -0.83 -2.17 18.91
N LEU A 286 -1.03 -3.32 18.25
CA LEU A 286 -1.87 -3.42 17.07
C LEU A 286 -3.34 -3.20 17.40
N ILE A 287 -3.82 -3.81 18.49
CA ILE A 287 -5.19 -3.66 18.98
C ILE A 287 -5.44 -2.20 19.36
N GLN A 288 -4.54 -1.60 20.14
CA GLN A 288 -4.65 -0.21 20.55
C GLN A 288 -4.69 0.75 19.35
N SER A 289 -3.86 0.50 18.32
CA SER A 289 -3.85 1.31 17.10
C SER A 289 -5.17 1.26 16.31
N ILE A 290 -5.88 0.13 16.34
CA ILE A 290 -7.21 0.01 15.71
C ILE A 290 -8.27 0.72 16.53
N HIS A 291 -8.23 0.63 17.87
CA HIS A 291 -9.19 1.33 18.74
C HIS A 291 -9.12 2.87 18.62
N LEU A 292 -7.99 3.43 18.17
CA LEU A 292 -7.91 4.87 17.87
C LEU A 292 -8.88 5.34 16.75
N LEU A 293 -9.45 4.43 15.97
CA LEU A 293 -10.45 4.76 14.94
C LEU A 293 -11.90 4.76 15.47
N GLU A 294 -12.13 4.26 16.69
CA GLU A 294 -13.45 4.30 17.28
C GLU A 294 -13.82 5.77 17.55
N HIS A 295 -15.01 6.18 17.08
CA HIS A 295 -15.55 7.50 17.40
C HIS A 295 -15.94 7.52 18.88
N THR A 296 -15.24 8.30 19.67
CA THR A 296 -15.71 8.66 21.00
C THR A 296 -16.98 9.49 20.79
N GLN A 297 -18.14 8.88 20.98
CA GLN A 297 -19.36 9.67 21.23
C GLN A 297 -19.06 10.46 22.50
N GLU A 298 -18.92 11.76 22.39
CA GLU A 298 -18.92 12.65 23.53
C GLU A 298 -20.27 12.45 24.25
N GLN A 299 -20.23 11.61 25.27
CA GLN A 299 -21.30 11.59 26.26
C GLN A 299 -21.19 12.90 27.04
N THR A 300 -21.96 13.87 26.63
CA THR A 300 -22.37 14.99 27.48
C THR A 300 -23.18 14.44 28.65
N THR A 301 -22.49 14.03 29.69
CA THR A 301 -23.04 13.87 31.02
C THR A 301 -22.15 14.63 31.97
N SER A 302 -22.65 15.83 32.31
CA SER A 302 -22.20 16.60 33.46
C SER A 302 -22.21 15.72 34.70
N ASN A 303 -21.02 15.48 35.26
CA ASN A 303 -20.82 15.32 36.69
C ASN A 303 -19.43 15.81 37.05
N GLN A 304 -19.41 16.97 37.69
CA GLN A 304 -18.28 17.52 38.43
C GLN A 304 -17.90 16.57 39.54
N ILE A 305 -16.70 16.04 39.50
CA ILE A 305 -15.90 15.84 40.73
C ILE A 305 -14.44 16.16 40.34
N ALA A 306 -13.95 17.23 40.88
CA ALA A 306 -12.58 17.68 40.76
C ALA A 306 -11.62 16.70 41.44
N ALA A 307 -10.68 16.17 40.65
CA ALA A 307 -9.42 15.68 41.16
C ALA A 307 -8.30 16.41 40.44
N THR A 308 -7.73 17.40 41.04
CA THR A 308 -6.53 18.12 40.63
C THR A 308 -5.36 17.13 40.61
N PRO A 309 -4.61 16.96 39.50
CA PRO A 309 -3.38 16.19 39.50
C PRO A 309 -2.31 16.94 40.29
N PRO A 310 -1.34 16.24 40.93
CA PRO A 310 -0.30 16.87 41.74
C PRO A 310 0.55 17.80 40.87
N LYS A 311 0.83 19.00 41.37
CA LYS A 311 1.53 20.12 40.72
C LYS A 311 2.88 19.79 40.06
N SER A 312 3.48 18.65 40.38
CA SER A 312 4.79 18.22 39.86
C SER A 312 4.77 17.64 38.44
N GLN A 313 3.68 17.03 37.98
CA GLN A 313 3.59 16.44 36.63
C GLN A 313 3.38 17.50 35.55
N THR A 314 2.55 18.48 35.79
CA THR A 314 2.23 19.56 34.82
C THR A 314 3.44 20.45 34.51
N GLN A 315 4.34 20.68 35.49
CA GLN A 315 5.58 21.44 35.25
C GLN A 315 6.58 20.69 34.38
N LEU A 316 6.72 19.38 34.57
CA LEU A 316 7.63 18.55 33.77
C LEU A 316 7.17 18.42 32.32
N GLU A 317 5.87 18.23 32.08
CA GLU A 317 5.28 18.17 30.74
C GLU A 317 5.41 19.49 29.98
N THR A 318 5.23 20.62 30.67
CA THR A 318 5.39 21.96 30.07
C THR A 318 6.86 22.23 29.72
N THR A 319 7.80 21.84 30.58
CA THR A 319 9.25 21.99 30.33
C THR A 319 9.70 21.09 29.17
N PHE A 320 9.18 19.85 29.08
CA PHE A 320 9.47 18.92 28.01
C PHE A 320 8.96 19.42 26.65
N SER A 321 7.74 19.93 26.60
CA SER A 321 7.14 20.52 25.38
C SER A 321 7.91 21.77 24.93
N GLN A 322 8.37 22.60 25.82
CA GLN A 322 9.17 23.79 25.49
C GLN A 322 10.56 23.43 24.94
N LEU A 323 11.26 22.48 25.58
CA LEU A 323 12.57 22.01 25.10
C LEU A 323 12.49 21.30 23.76
N PHE A 324 11.43 20.50 23.54
CA PHE A 324 11.19 19.80 22.27
C PHE A 324 10.90 20.81 21.13
N SER A 325 10.12 21.86 21.42
CA SER A 325 9.82 22.90 20.43
C SER A 325 11.04 23.72 20.03
N GLN A 326 12.02 23.89 20.92
CA GLN A 326 13.28 24.60 20.62
C GLN A 326 14.22 23.78 19.71
N MET A 327 14.15 22.44 19.75
CA MET A 327 14.98 21.56 18.89
C MET A 327 14.49 21.43 17.45
N PHE A 328 13.20 21.68 17.18
CA PHE A 328 12.58 21.48 15.86
C PHE A 328 12.22 22.76 15.11
N ILE A 329 12.83 23.91 15.46
CA ILE A 329 12.77 25.09 14.61
C ILE A 329 13.59 24.82 13.35
N PRO A 330 13.00 24.86 12.14
CA PRO A 330 13.76 24.63 10.90
C PRO A 330 14.84 25.70 10.78
N ALA A 331 16.09 25.26 10.65
CA ALA A 331 17.25 26.12 10.41
C ALA A 331 17.12 26.84 9.07
N LYS A 332 16.51 28.03 9.09
CA LYS A 332 16.79 29.09 8.13
C LYS A 332 17.52 30.21 8.87
N GLN A 333 18.80 30.33 8.52
CA GLN A 333 19.73 31.37 8.94
C GLN A 333 20.18 31.33 10.42
N ASN A 334 21.32 30.64 10.69
CA ASN A 334 22.50 31.31 11.28
C ASN A 334 23.59 30.26 11.53
N SER A 335 24.74 30.49 10.93
CA SER A 335 26.01 29.86 11.25
C SER A 335 26.46 30.28 12.66
N GLY A 336 26.36 29.40 13.61
CA GLY A 336 26.92 29.58 14.96
C GLY A 336 26.00 29.05 16.04
N ASN A 337 26.13 27.78 16.42
CA ASN A 337 25.86 27.30 17.77
C ASN A 337 25.80 25.78 17.89
N ALA A 338 26.90 25.10 17.59
CA ALA A 338 27.05 23.67 17.94
C ALA A 338 27.01 23.51 19.50
N ASN A 339 27.48 24.48 20.23
CA ASN A 339 27.46 24.46 21.70
C ASN A 339 26.07 24.61 22.33
N GLN A 340 25.14 25.36 21.69
CA GLN A 340 23.76 25.47 22.22
C GLN A 340 22.94 24.23 21.97
N GLN A 341 23.17 23.52 20.88
CA GLN A 341 22.50 22.24 20.62
C GLN A 341 22.98 21.13 21.56
N GLN A 342 24.27 21.13 21.91
CA GLN A 342 24.84 20.17 22.83
C GLN A 342 24.39 20.42 24.29
N ASP A 343 24.22 21.68 24.71
CA ASP A 343 23.66 22.05 25.99
C ASP A 343 22.16 21.71 26.12
N ALA A 344 21.40 21.90 25.04
CA ALA A 344 19.98 21.50 24.97
C ALA A 344 19.79 19.97 25.04
N LEU A 345 20.68 19.21 24.39
CA LEU A 345 20.67 17.73 24.43
C LEU A 345 21.01 17.23 25.84
N SER A 346 21.99 17.82 26.51
CA SER A 346 22.35 17.46 27.90
C SER A 346 21.18 17.69 28.86
N LYS A 347 20.53 18.85 28.77
CA LYS A 347 19.38 19.19 29.62
C LYS A 347 18.16 18.26 29.33
N LEU A 348 17.99 17.82 28.09
CA LEU A 348 16.93 16.86 27.74
C LEU A 348 17.21 15.46 28.32
N CYS A 349 18.47 15.00 28.28
CA CYS A 349 18.88 13.74 28.91
C CYS A 349 18.69 13.78 30.44
N ASP A 350 19.03 14.86 31.08
CA ASP A 350 18.86 15.01 32.52
C ASP A 350 17.36 15.04 32.92
N ALA A 351 16.54 15.72 32.15
CA ALA A 351 15.09 15.72 32.35
C ALA A 351 14.46 14.34 32.13
N MET A 352 14.93 13.57 31.14
CA MET A 352 14.51 12.19 30.90
C MET A 352 14.93 11.25 32.03
N MET A 353 16.15 11.38 32.54
CA MET A 353 16.62 10.57 33.68
C MET A 353 15.79 10.85 34.94
N THR A 354 15.50 12.12 35.22
CA THR A 354 14.63 12.52 36.35
C THR A 354 13.20 11.97 36.19
N TYR A 355 12.65 11.98 34.96
CA TYR A 355 11.33 11.42 34.70
C TYR A 355 11.29 9.90 34.91
N LEU A 356 12.31 9.17 34.45
CA LEU A 356 12.40 7.70 34.61
C LEU A 356 12.60 7.31 36.08
N GLU A 357 13.31 8.10 36.88
CA GLU A 357 13.47 7.87 38.30
C GLU A 357 12.16 8.08 39.09
N VAL A 358 11.30 8.99 38.65
CA VAL A 358 9.98 9.21 39.25
C VAL A 358 9.01 8.08 38.89
N GLN A 359 9.08 7.55 37.67
CA GLN A 359 8.24 6.41 37.21
C GLN A 359 8.70 5.06 37.78
N GLY A 360 9.97 4.91 38.15
CA GLY A 360 10.52 3.68 38.74
C GLY A 360 10.27 3.53 40.26
N LYS A 361 9.63 4.51 40.90
CA LYS A 361 9.27 4.52 42.33
C LYS A 361 7.76 4.39 42.61
N SER A 362 6.95 4.01 41.56
CA SER A 362 5.50 3.79 41.70
C SER A 362 5.17 2.31 41.63
#